data_d8bd10374c8bc2cccad38396ad3c4937
#
_entry.id   d8bd10374c8bc2cccad38396ad3c4937
#
_cell.length_a   1.000
_cell.length_b   1.000
_cell.length_c   1.000
_cell.angle_alpha   90.00
_cell.angle_beta   90.00
_cell.angle_gamma   90.00
#
_symmetry.space_group_name_H-M   'P 1'
#
loop_
_entity.id
_entity.type
_entity.pdbx_description
1 polymer ?
#
loop_
_entity_poly.entity_id
_entity_poly.type
_entity_poly.pdbx_seq_one_letter_code
_entity_poly.pdbx_strand_id
1 'polypeptide(L)' 'MLASGFVLRTDHHLQVAMHNRSPVEVWQEGQLLDYGGPIEAINEQSVTINGVKYLHVTCDFKIR' A
#
# COMPACT_ATOMS: atom_id res chain seq x y z
N MET A 1 -11.59 10.51 0.03
CA MET A 1 -10.45 10.06 0.87
C MET A 1 -10.73 8.70 1.47
N LEU A 2 -9.73 7.84 1.51
CA LEU A 2 -9.91 6.48 2.03
C LEU A 2 -9.78 6.48 3.56
N ALA A 3 -10.66 5.71 4.20
CA ALA A 3 -10.68 5.65 5.66
C ALA A 3 -9.56 4.77 6.21
N SER A 4 -9.14 5.04 7.44
CA SER A 4 -8.18 4.20 8.16
C SER A 4 -8.65 2.75 8.18
N GLY A 5 -7.74 1.82 7.91
CA GLY A 5 -8.05 0.39 7.86
C GLY A 5 -8.61 -0.09 6.52
N PHE A 6 -8.85 0.81 5.57
CA PHE A 6 -9.34 0.42 4.24
C PHE A 6 -8.30 -0.42 3.52
N VAL A 7 -8.72 -1.58 3.00
CA VAL A 7 -7.83 -2.47 2.26
C VAL A 7 -7.79 -2.05 0.79
N LEU A 8 -6.58 -1.81 0.29
CA LEU A 8 -6.37 -1.33 -1.08
C LEU A 8 -6.25 -2.55 -2.00
N ARG A 9 -7.34 -2.91 -2.67
CA ARG A 9 -7.42 -4.16 -3.45
C ARG A 9 -7.21 -3.97 -4.95
N THR A 10 -7.41 -2.76 -5.45
CA THR A 10 -7.36 -2.50 -6.89
C THR A 10 -6.30 -1.46 -7.18
N ASP A 11 -5.86 -1.42 -8.45
CA ASP A 11 -4.92 -0.37 -8.89
C ASP A 11 -5.51 1.01 -8.64
N HIS A 12 -6.80 1.17 -8.83
CA HIS A 12 -7.46 2.44 -8.60
C HIS A 12 -7.33 2.87 -7.14
N HIS A 13 -7.56 1.94 -6.20
CA HIS A 13 -7.39 2.23 -4.77
C HIS A 13 -5.97 2.67 -4.45
N LEU A 14 -4.99 1.97 -5.03
CA LEU A 14 -3.58 2.30 -4.80
C LEU A 14 -3.24 3.68 -5.38
N GLN A 15 -3.76 3.99 -6.56
CA GLN A 15 -3.55 5.29 -7.21
C GLN A 15 -4.14 6.42 -6.36
N VAL A 16 -5.35 6.23 -5.83
CA VAL A 16 -5.99 7.22 -4.97
C VAL A 16 -5.16 7.45 -3.71
N ALA A 17 -4.71 6.37 -3.07
CA ALA A 17 -3.88 6.48 -1.87
C ALA A 17 -2.58 7.22 -2.16
N MET A 18 -1.94 6.91 -3.28
CA MET A 18 -0.71 7.59 -3.68
C MET A 18 -0.94 9.07 -3.95
N HIS A 19 -2.00 9.40 -4.68
CA HIS A 19 -2.34 10.78 -5.01
C HIS A 19 -2.58 11.61 -3.76
N ASN A 20 -3.28 11.03 -2.78
CA ASN A 20 -3.59 11.70 -1.52
C ASN A 20 -2.45 11.66 -0.51
N ARG A 21 -1.36 10.98 -0.84
CA ARG A 21 -0.22 10.77 0.06
C ARG A 21 -0.64 10.13 1.38
N SER A 22 -1.63 9.25 1.31
CA SER A 22 -2.11 8.53 2.48
C SER A 22 -1.06 7.54 2.96
N PRO A 23 -0.77 7.46 4.26
CA PRO A 23 0.16 6.46 4.77
C PRO A 23 -0.47 5.07 4.62
N VAL A 24 0.33 4.12 4.13
CA VAL A 24 -0.14 2.77 3.80
C VAL A 24 0.66 1.74 4.56
N GLU A 25 -0.03 0.85 5.27
CA GLU A 25 0.59 -0.28 5.94
C GLU A 25 0.74 -1.44 4.97
N VAL A 26 1.84 -2.18 5.10
CA VAL A 26 2.09 -3.38 4.31
C VAL A 26 1.99 -4.60 5.21
N TRP A 27 1.15 -5.55 4.84
CA TRP A 27 0.91 -6.77 5.59
C TRP A 27 1.20 -7.98 4.72
N GLN A 28 1.70 -9.04 5.32
CA GLN A 28 1.91 -10.32 4.65
C GLN A 28 1.55 -11.45 5.62
N GLU A 29 0.60 -12.29 5.22
CA GLU A 29 0.17 -13.44 6.03
C GLU A 29 -0.17 -13.05 7.47
N GLY A 30 -0.88 -11.94 7.63
CA GLY A 30 -1.31 -11.47 8.94
C GLY A 30 -0.23 -10.75 9.74
N GLN A 31 0.96 -10.56 9.17
CA GLN A 31 2.05 -9.84 9.83
C GLN A 31 2.28 -8.49 9.19
N LEU A 32 2.46 -7.49 10.03
CA LEU A 32 2.77 -6.14 9.57
C LEU A 32 4.26 -6.08 9.19
N LEU A 33 4.53 -5.85 7.90
CA LEU A 33 5.89 -5.72 7.39
C LEU A 33 6.41 -4.30 7.46
N ASP A 34 5.54 -3.33 7.21
CA ASP A 34 5.91 -1.92 7.20
C ASP A 34 4.72 -1.12 7.70
N TYR A 35 4.95 -0.30 8.70
CA TYR A 35 3.89 0.58 9.24
C TYR A 35 3.60 1.73 8.30
N GLY A 36 4.45 1.87 7.31
CA GLY A 36 4.07 2.61 6.14
C GLY A 36 4.43 4.05 6.11
N GLY A 37 4.13 4.56 4.98
CA GLY A 37 4.26 5.93 4.59
C GLY A 37 3.54 6.06 3.25
N PRO A 38 3.64 7.20 2.59
CA PRO A 38 3.00 7.36 1.29
C PRO A 38 3.62 6.43 0.25
N ILE A 39 2.78 5.98 -0.68
CA ILE A 39 3.25 5.17 -1.80
C ILE A 39 4.12 6.05 -2.69
N GLU A 40 5.32 5.56 -3.02
CA GLU A 40 6.28 6.28 -3.85
C GLU A 40 6.10 5.96 -5.33
N ALA A 41 5.78 4.71 -5.64
CA ALA A 41 5.58 4.27 -7.01
C ALA A 41 4.70 3.03 -7.05
N ILE A 42 3.99 2.85 -8.15
CA ILE A 42 3.14 1.68 -8.38
C ILE A 42 3.49 1.15 -9.77
N ASN A 43 3.68 -0.16 -9.87
CA ASN A 43 3.80 -0.81 -11.17
C ASN A 43 2.95 -2.08 -11.18
N GLU A 44 3.00 -2.85 -12.29
CA GLU A 44 2.15 -4.01 -12.45
C GLU A 44 2.38 -5.09 -11.40
N GLN A 45 3.58 -5.16 -10.84
CA GLN A 45 3.96 -6.24 -9.95
C GLN A 45 4.16 -5.80 -8.52
N SER A 46 4.44 -4.52 -8.28
CA SER A 46 4.83 -4.07 -6.95
C SER A 46 4.40 -2.64 -6.65
N VAL A 47 4.43 -2.35 -5.35
CA VAL A 47 4.21 -1.01 -4.80
C VAL A 47 5.45 -0.65 -4.00
N THR A 48 6.01 0.53 -4.24
CA THR A 48 7.21 0.98 -3.51
C THR A 48 6.80 1.90 -2.37
N ILE A 49 7.22 1.54 -1.16
CA ILE A 49 7.00 2.31 0.07
C ILE A 49 8.30 2.32 0.84
N ASN A 50 8.75 3.49 1.26
CA ASN A 50 10.01 3.66 2.02
C ASN A 50 11.21 3.05 1.31
N GLY A 51 11.23 3.14 -0.03
CA GLY A 51 12.33 2.61 -0.83
C GLY A 51 12.34 1.11 -1.04
N VAL A 52 11.31 0.41 -0.54
CA VAL A 52 11.20 -1.05 -0.66
C VAL A 52 10.05 -1.40 -1.60
N LYS A 53 10.29 -2.33 -2.50
CA LYS A 53 9.26 -2.83 -3.43
C LYS A 53 8.54 -4.02 -2.80
N TYR A 54 7.24 -3.89 -2.62
CA TYR A 54 6.38 -4.94 -2.07
C TYR A 54 5.51 -5.50 -3.18
N LEU A 55 5.53 -6.84 -3.35
CA LEU A 55 4.80 -7.48 -4.43
C LEU A 55 3.31 -7.53 -4.14
N HIS A 56 2.50 -7.23 -5.17
CA HIS A 56 1.03 -7.29 -5.06
C HIS A 56 0.54 -8.68 -4.65
N VAL A 57 1.19 -9.73 -5.19
CA VAL A 57 0.70 -11.10 -5.01
C VAL A 57 0.95 -11.66 -3.62
N THR A 58 1.88 -11.09 -2.87
CA THR A 58 2.25 -11.59 -1.55
C THR A 58 1.87 -10.65 -0.42
N CYS A 59 1.57 -9.39 -0.71
CA CYS A 59 1.34 -8.38 0.31
C CYS A 59 -0.06 -7.79 0.21
N ASP A 60 -0.59 -7.44 1.36
CA ASP A 60 -1.83 -6.66 1.46
C ASP A 60 -1.47 -5.23 1.87
N PHE A 61 -2.18 -4.27 1.33
CA PHE A 61 -1.95 -2.85 1.61
C PHE A 61 -3.20 -2.27 2.25
N LYS A 62 -3.02 -1.57 3.37
CA LYS A 62 -4.12 -0.96 4.11
C LYS A 62 -3.80 0.48 4.43
N ILE A 63 -4.81 1.33 4.44
CA ILE A 63 -4.66 2.71 4.92
C ILE A 63 -4.43 2.68 6.43
N ARG A 64 -3.37 3.35 6.86
CA ARG A 64 -3.04 3.45 8.28
C ARG A 64 -4.01 4.34 9.05
#